data_6cf4a6206f622de437a02512feb816e3
#
_entry.id   6cf4a6206f622de437a02512feb816e3
#
_cell.length_a   1.000
_cell.length_b   1.000
_cell.length_c   1.000
_cell.angle_alpha   90.00
_cell.angle_beta   90.00
_cell.angle_gamma   90.00
#
_symmetry.space_group_name_H-M   'P 1'
#
loop_
_entity.id
_entity.type
_entity.pdbx_description
1 polymer ?
#
loop_
_entity_poly.entity_id
_entity_poly.type
_entity_poly.pdbx_seq_one_letter_code
_entity_poly.pdbx_strand_id
1 'polypeptide(L)'
;MKDSLIVGLRYQHSFVVSSSKTVPAIYPESADFLGMPEVFATGYLVGFLEWACILVIKPHLDGPQEQTVGTHINVSHLAATPVGMTVTATVELLAVEGRKLVFAVEAHDDVD
;
A
#
# COMPACT_ATOMS: atom_id res chain seq x y z
N MET A 1 18.44 1.29 12.11
CA MET A 1 18.29 0.37 10.94
C MET A 1 19.44 -0.62 10.95
N LYS A 2 19.10 -1.88 10.72
CA LYS A 2 20.09 -2.94 10.69
C LYS A 2 20.84 -2.92 9.35
N ASP A 3 22.06 -3.51 9.34
CA ASP A 3 22.86 -3.60 8.12
C ASP A 3 22.19 -4.47 7.04
N SER A 4 21.23 -5.31 7.43
CA SER A 4 20.45 -6.11 6.50
C SER A 4 19.41 -5.32 5.70
N LEU A 5 19.18 -4.05 6.04
CA LEU A 5 18.32 -3.14 5.27
C LEU A 5 19.10 -2.66 4.04
N ILE A 6 18.98 -3.39 2.95
CA ILE A 6 19.76 -3.18 1.73
C ILE A 6 18.84 -2.99 0.52
N VAL A 7 19.33 -2.24 -0.46
CA VAL A 7 18.66 -2.07 -1.76
C VAL A 7 18.42 -3.44 -2.40
N GLY A 8 17.25 -3.60 -3.01
CA GLY A 8 16.86 -4.84 -3.67
C GLY A 8 15.94 -5.73 -2.85
N LEU A 9 15.70 -5.41 -1.57
CA LEU A 9 14.69 -6.12 -0.77
C LEU A 9 13.33 -6.01 -1.45
N ARG A 10 12.64 -7.14 -1.60
CA ARG A 10 11.33 -7.22 -2.28
C ARG A 10 10.34 -7.95 -1.40
N TYR A 11 9.07 -7.59 -1.56
CA TYR A 11 7.99 -8.25 -0.84
C TYR A 11 6.71 -8.21 -1.68
N GLN A 12 5.91 -9.25 -1.52
CA GLN A 12 4.60 -9.35 -2.15
C GLN A 12 3.55 -9.53 -1.06
N HIS A 13 2.51 -8.70 -1.10
CA HIS A 13 1.45 -8.70 -0.10
C HIS A 13 0.09 -8.67 -0.79
N SER A 14 -0.83 -9.48 -0.30
CA SER A 14 -2.16 -9.60 -0.90
C SER A 14 -3.26 -9.46 0.15
N PHE A 15 -4.42 -8.98 -0.29
CA PHE A 15 -5.63 -9.04 0.53
C PHE A 15 -6.86 -9.08 -0.37
N VAL A 16 -7.98 -9.52 0.19
CA VAL A 16 -9.26 -9.53 -0.51
C VAL A 16 -10.01 -8.24 -0.20
N VAL A 17 -10.47 -7.54 -1.24
CA VAL A 17 -11.18 -6.28 -1.07
C VAL A 17 -12.52 -6.53 -0.38
N SER A 18 -12.70 -5.90 0.78
CA SER A 18 -13.96 -5.91 1.54
C SER A 18 -14.73 -4.63 1.29
N SER A 19 -16.03 -4.62 1.63
CA SER A 19 -16.87 -3.44 1.50
C SER A 19 -16.32 -2.23 2.26
N SER A 20 -15.61 -2.46 3.37
CA SER A 20 -15.03 -1.39 4.18
C SER A 20 -13.85 -0.69 3.51
N LYS A 21 -13.36 -1.21 2.39
CA LYS A 21 -12.22 -0.65 1.64
C LYS A 21 -12.65 -0.02 0.31
N THR A 22 -13.94 0.18 0.11
CA THR A 22 -14.48 0.78 -1.11
C THR A 22 -14.65 2.29 -0.97
N VAL A 23 -14.83 2.97 -2.11
CA VAL A 23 -14.95 4.44 -2.15
C VAL A 23 -16.02 4.99 -1.22
N PRO A 24 -17.27 4.42 -1.17
CA PRO A 24 -18.27 4.93 -0.24
C PRO A 24 -17.89 4.84 1.23
N ALA A 25 -16.97 3.97 1.59
CA ALA A 25 -16.56 3.76 2.99
C ALA A 25 -15.52 4.77 3.48
N ILE A 26 -14.91 5.57 2.60
CA ILE A 26 -13.87 6.53 3.01
C ILE A 26 -14.43 7.61 3.92
N TYR A 27 -15.56 8.19 3.53
CA TYR A 27 -16.24 9.24 4.31
C TYR A 27 -17.73 8.90 4.43
N PRO A 28 -18.11 8.07 5.42
CA PRO A 28 -19.52 7.67 5.59
C PRO A 28 -20.48 8.84 5.81
N GLU A 29 -19.98 9.97 6.30
CA GLU A 29 -20.75 11.19 6.53
C GLU A 29 -20.93 12.04 5.27
N SER A 30 -20.30 11.69 4.15
CA SER A 30 -20.38 12.46 2.90
C SER A 30 -21.35 11.80 1.92
N ALA A 31 -22.39 12.53 1.52
CA ALA A 31 -23.32 12.05 0.50
C ALA A 31 -22.63 11.85 -0.85
N ASP A 32 -21.59 12.63 -1.14
CA ASP A 32 -20.81 12.49 -2.38
C ASP A 32 -20.08 11.15 -2.44
N PHE A 33 -19.46 10.73 -1.32
CA PHE A 33 -18.80 9.43 -1.25
C PHE A 33 -19.79 8.27 -1.24
N LEU A 34 -20.91 8.42 -0.50
CA LEU A 34 -21.92 7.36 -0.42
C LEU A 34 -22.54 7.03 -1.79
N GLY A 35 -22.58 8.00 -2.70
CA GLY A 35 -23.10 7.81 -4.05
C GLY A 35 -22.12 7.20 -5.04
N MET A 36 -20.88 6.94 -4.65
CA MET A 36 -19.83 6.42 -5.54
C MET A 36 -19.94 4.90 -5.70
N PRO A 37 -19.38 4.35 -6.81
CA PRO A 37 -19.34 2.90 -7.00
C PRO A 37 -18.60 2.18 -5.88
N GLU A 38 -19.06 0.98 -5.54
CA GLU A 38 -18.43 0.14 -4.52
C GLU A 38 -17.24 -0.60 -5.10
N VAL A 39 -16.16 0.14 -5.36
CA VAL A 39 -14.89 -0.41 -5.84
C VAL A 39 -13.77 0.02 -4.89
N PHE A 40 -12.65 -0.69 -4.94
CA PHE A 40 -11.48 -0.42 -4.10
C PHE A 40 -11.05 1.04 -4.20
N ALA A 41 -11.00 1.73 -3.08
CA ALA A 41 -10.72 3.16 -3.05
C ALA A 41 -9.24 3.44 -3.24
N THR A 42 -8.92 4.50 -4.01
CA THR A 42 -7.53 4.95 -4.21
C THR A 42 -6.83 5.25 -2.88
N GLY A 43 -7.53 5.87 -1.92
CA GLY A 43 -6.95 6.13 -0.60
C GLY A 43 -6.55 4.86 0.14
N TYR A 44 -7.33 3.80 0.02
CA TYR A 44 -7.00 2.51 0.62
C TYR A 44 -5.91 1.77 -0.18
N LEU A 45 -5.84 1.97 -1.51
CA LEU A 45 -4.73 1.44 -2.31
C LEU A 45 -3.40 2.03 -1.82
N VAL A 46 -3.35 3.34 -1.61
CA VAL A 46 -2.15 4.01 -1.07
C VAL A 46 -1.76 3.41 0.28
N GLY A 47 -2.72 3.27 1.19
CA GLY A 47 -2.48 2.65 2.50
C GLY A 47 -1.99 1.20 2.38
N PHE A 48 -2.54 0.44 1.44
CA PHE A 48 -2.13 -0.94 1.19
C PHE A 48 -0.68 -1.03 0.68
N LEU A 49 -0.29 -0.13 -0.23
CA LEU A 49 1.09 -0.06 -0.71
C LEU A 49 2.05 0.34 0.41
N GLU A 50 1.66 1.30 1.26
CA GLU A 50 2.46 1.64 2.44
C GLU A 50 2.64 0.45 3.37
N TRP A 51 1.57 -0.32 3.59
CA TRP A 51 1.63 -1.50 4.43
C TRP A 51 2.62 -2.53 3.88
N ALA A 52 2.60 -2.78 2.58
CA ALA A 52 3.57 -3.68 1.94
C ALA A 52 5.01 -3.19 2.15
N CYS A 53 5.25 -1.89 2.03
CA CYS A 53 6.56 -1.30 2.29
C CYS A 53 6.99 -1.47 3.75
N ILE A 54 6.08 -1.30 4.70
CA ILE A 54 6.35 -1.55 6.12
C ILE A 54 6.77 -3.00 6.34
N LEU A 55 6.06 -3.93 5.74
CA LEU A 55 6.32 -5.37 5.92
C LEU A 55 7.69 -5.78 5.40
N VAL A 56 8.13 -5.23 4.27
CA VAL A 56 9.43 -5.63 3.70
C VAL A 56 10.60 -5.17 4.56
N ILE A 57 10.48 -4.02 5.23
CA ILE A 57 11.59 -3.47 6.02
C ILE A 57 11.51 -3.81 7.51
N LYS A 58 10.35 -4.22 8.01
CA LYS A 58 10.13 -4.45 9.44
C LYS A 58 11.20 -5.35 10.10
N PRO A 59 11.62 -6.48 9.49
CA PRO A 59 12.66 -7.32 10.09
C PRO A 59 14.03 -6.66 10.16
N HIS A 60 14.23 -5.56 9.44
CA HIS A 60 15.52 -4.87 9.29
C HIS A 60 15.59 -3.57 10.09
N LEU A 61 14.60 -3.30 10.91
CA LEU A 61 14.55 -2.14 11.81
C LEU A 61 14.99 -2.53 13.21
N ASP A 62 15.45 -1.54 13.98
CA ASP A 62 15.94 -1.74 15.34
C ASP A 62 14.79 -1.66 16.34
N GLY A 63 14.15 -2.79 16.59
CA GLY A 63 13.09 -2.92 17.57
C GLY A 63 11.81 -2.19 17.20
N PRO A 64 10.79 -2.24 18.08
CA PRO A 64 9.50 -1.66 17.77
C PRO A 64 9.45 -0.14 17.83
N GLN A 65 10.46 0.53 18.37
CA GLN A 65 10.51 1.99 18.46
C GLN A 65 10.97 2.62 17.15
N GLU A 66 11.69 1.88 16.31
CA GLU A 66 12.10 2.39 15.00
C GLU A 66 10.99 2.09 13.99
N GLN A 67 10.43 3.16 13.42
CA GLN A 67 9.29 3.07 12.50
C GLN A 67 9.52 4.00 11.31
N THR A 68 8.75 3.76 10.25
CA THR A 68 8.73 4.62 9.07
C THR A 68 7.33 5.17 8.84
N VAL A 69 7.25 6.35 8.25
CA VAL A 69 5.99 6.95 7.81
C VAL A 69 6.13 7.38 6.35
N GLY A 70 5.05 7.28 5.59
CA GLY A 70 5.01 7.74 4.22
C GLY A 70 5.04 9.27 4.17
N THR A 71 5.89 9.84 3.32
CA THR A 71 5.98 11.29 3.12
C THR A 71 5.72 11.70 1.69
N HIS A 72 5.78 10.78 0.76
CA HIS A 72 5.54 11.04 -0.65
C HIS A 72 5.11 9.76 -1.35
N ILE A 73 4.14 9.87 -2.25
CA ILE A 73 3.75 8.78 -3.12
C ILE A 73 3.34 9.33 -4.48
N ASN A 74 3.70 8.60 -5.53
CA ASN A 74 3.29 8.91 -6.89
C ASN A 74 2.81 7.60 -7.53
N VAL A 75 1.49 7.45 -7.63
CA VAL A 75 0.87 6.26 -8.19
C VAL A 75 -0.32 6.64 -9.06
N SER A 76 -0.65 5.76 -10.00
CA SER A 76 -1.86 5.86 -10.80
C SER A 76 -2.75 4.66 -10.51
N HIS A 77 -4.04 4.90 -10.30
CA HIS A 77 -5.04 3.86 -10.05
C HIS A 77 -5.86 3.71 -11.33
N LEU A 78 -5.47 2.75 -12.16
CA LEU A 78 -5.93 2.66 -13.56
C LEU A 78 -7.15 1.76 -13.77
N ALA A 79 -7.45 0.87 -12.83
CA ALA A 79 -8.53 -0.09 -12.98
C ALA A 79 -9.38 -0.17 -11.71
N ALA A 80 -10.70 -0.29 -11.88
CA ALA A 80 -11.61 -0.46 -10.76
C ALA A 80 -11.59 -1.92 -10.30
N THR A 81 -11.48 -2.14 -8.99
CA THR A 81 -11.47 -3.47 -8.39
C THR A 81 -12.69 -3.64 -7.50
N PRO A 82 -13.62 -4.53 -7.84
CA PRO A 82 -14.82 -4.77 -7.02
C PRO A 82 -14.52 -5.58 -5.76
N VAL A 83 -15.47 -5.55 -4.82
CA VAL A 83 -15.44 -6.36 -3.61
C VAL A 83 -15.31 -7.85 -3.98
N GLY A 84 -14.48 -8.56 -3.24
CA GLY A 84 -14.27 -10.00 -3.43
C GLY A 84 -13.04 -10.35 -4.25
N MET A 85 -12.50 -9.41 -5.01
CA MET A 85 -11.25 -9.65 -5.73
C MET A 85 -10.04 -9.54 -4.81
N THR A 86 -8.98 -10.28 -5.13
CA THR A 86 -7.69 -10.19 -4.44
C THR A 86 -6.83 -9.13 -5.11
N VAL A 87 -6.28 -8.23 -4.31
CA VAL A 87 -5.27 -7.26 -4.76
C VAL A 87 -3.93 -7.71 -4.24
N THR A 88 -2.93 -7.73 -5.12
CA THR A 88 -1.56 -8.11 -4.81
C THR A 88 -0.63 -6.95 -5.08
N ALA A 89 0.12 -6.53 -4.07
CA ALA A 89 1.15 -5.50 -4.19
C ALA A 89 2.53 -6.13 -4.22
N THR A 90 3.38 -5.63 -5.08
CA THR A 90 4.81 -5.98 -5.12
C THR A 90 5.59 -4.71 -4.88
N VAL A 91 6.50 -4.74 -3.91
CA VAL A 91 7.32 -3.59 -3.57
C VAL A 91 8.79 -3.97 -3.54
N GLU A 92 9.64 -3.01 -3.90
CA GLU A 92 11.09 -3.20 -3.90
C GLU A 92 11.77 -1.96 -3.35
N LEU A 93 12.71 -2.15 -2.42
CA LEU A 93 13.52 -1.06 -1.88
C LEU A 93 14.56 -0.64 -2.91
N LEU A 94 14.46 0.59 -3.41
CA LEU A 94 15.34 1.12 -4.45
C LEU A 94 16.51 1.90 -3.91
N ALA A 95 16.32 2.62 -2.79
CA ALA A 95 17.37 3.48 -2.25
C ALA A 95 17.23 3.64 -0.74
N VAL A 96 18.37 3.74 -0.08
CA VAL A 96 18.48 4.10 1.34
C VAL A 96 19.41 5.31 1.41
N GLU A 97 18.87 6.46 1.79
CA GLU A 97 19.58 7.73 1.83
C GLU A 97 19.44 8.33 3.23
N GLY A 98 20.31 7.93 4.16
CA GLY A 98 20.17 8.27 5.56
C GLY A 98 18.89 7.65 6.13
N ARG A 99 17.96 8.48 6.58
CA ARG A 99 16.66 8.03 7.10
C ARG A 99 15.58 7.91 6.02
N LYS A 100 15.90 8.24 4.77
CA LYS A 100 14.95 8.22 3.68
C LYS A 100 15.05 6.90 2.93
N LEU A 101 13.92 6.24 2.78
CA LEU A 101 13.79 5.00 2.00
C LEU A 101 12.92 5.28 0.78
N VAL A 102 13.32 4.76 -0.37
CA VAL A 102 12.58 4.91 -1.63
C VAL A 102 12.23 3.53 -2.15
N PHE A 103 10.95 3.35 -2.51
CA PHE A 103 10.43 2.07 -2.99
C PHE A 103 9.84 2.21 -4.38
N ALA A 104 9.99 1.17 -5.20
CA ALA A 104 9.13 0.95 -6.35
C ALA A 104 7.94 0.12 -5.88
N VAL A 105 6.74 0.50 -6.30
CA VAL A 105 5.50 -0.17 -5.91
C VAL A 105 4.64 -0.43 -7.12
N GLU A 106 3.96 -1.58 -7.13
CA GLU A 106 2.91 -1.88 -8.10
C GLU A 106 1.89 -2.78 -7.46
N ALA A 107 0.67 -2.74 -7.96
CA ALA A 107 -0.40 -3.62 -7.51
C ALA A 107 -1.28 -4.00 -8.68
N HIS A 108 -1.87 -5.18 -8.60
CA HIS A 108 -2.85 -5.65 -9.57
C HIS A 108 -3.91 -6.49 -8.86
N ASP A 109 -5.08 -6.60 -9.47
CA ASP A 109 -6.14 -7.49 -9.00
C ASP A 109 -6.15 -8.79 -9.80
N ASP A 110 -7.25 -9.57 -9.73
CA ASP A 110 -7.35 -10.85 -10.42
C ASP A 110 -7.42 -10.72 -11.95
N VAL A 111 -7.67 -9.52 -12.47
CA VAL A 111 -7.84 -9.24 -13.91
C VAL A 111 -6.70 -8.38 -14.45
N ASP A 112 -6.34 -7.37 -13.72
CA ASP A 112 -5.34 -6.39 -14.08
C ASP A 112 -4.22 -6.35 -13.02
#